data_d02ed59de8aac200af02aecccbcaea63
#
_entry.id   d02ed59de8aac200af02aecccbcaea63
#
_cell.length_a   1.000
_cell.length_b   1.000
_cell.length_c   1.000
_cell.angle_alpha   90.00
_cell.angle_beta   90.00
_cell.angle_gamma   90.00
#
_symmetry.space_group_name_H-M   'P 1'
#
loop_
_entity.id
_entity.type
_entity.pdbx_description
1 polymer ?
#
loop_
_entity_poly.entity_id
_entity_poly.type
_entity_poly.pdbx_seq_one_letter_code
_entity_poly.pdbx_strand_id
1 'polypeptide(L)'
;MYTFIEFPHTFSPWLVTIKHQIKRYVMQQYPIGTPGTPWGDEQKAEWKAQQRVKRSYGDEVLAPLSSIIPSGFQQKQYGALPYNEARFPLYAVVPTVVDKTKPSVLVTGGVHGYETSGVQGALKFIKDDLKDYAADFNVFVVPCVSPWGYETINRWNPMALDPNRSFYANSPAPESAQLMSFVESLDVDLLLHIDLHETTDTDNSEFRPALAARDGVSHDNWNIPDGFYTVANSANPQLAFQKAVIDAVRRVTHIAPPDENGKIIGADVESDGVICYDKKALFLCGGMTNANFVTTTEVYPDSENATPEICNDAQVAAIRAAIDFLK
;
A
#
# COMPACT_ATOMS: atom_id res chain seq x y z
N MET A 1 -9.85 70.96 -22.29
CA MET A 1 -10.34 70.66 -20.95
C MET A 1 -10.84 69.23 -20.99
N TYR A 2 -9.96 68.23 -20.78
CA TYR A 2 -10.29 66.80 -20.84
C TYR A 2 -10.31 66.27 -19.41
N THR A 3 -11.46 65.84 -18.97
CA THR A 3 -11.71 65.27 -17.65
C THR A 3 -11.31 63.76 -17.68
N PHE A 4 -10.31 63.37 -16.91
CA PHE A 4 -9.97 61.98 -16.64
C PHE A 4 -11.00 61.36 -15.69
N ILE A 5 -11.59 60.27 -16.08
CA ILE A 5 -12.42 59.42 -15.20
C ILE A 5 -11.52 58.28 -14.71
N GLU A 6 -11.22 58.31 -13.39
CA GLU A 6 -10.56 57.21 -12.70
C GLU A 6 -11.57 56.07 -12.48
N PHE A 7 -11.20 54.84 -12.92
CA PHE A 7 -11.89 53.63 -12.56
C PHE A 7 -11.20 52.96 -11.35
N PRO A 8 -11.94 52.56 -10.30
CA PRO A 8 -11.35 51.90 -9.16
C PRO A 8 -10.96 50.44 -9.53
N HIS A 9 -9.70 50.10 -9.34
CA HIS A 9 -9.18 48.74 -9.39
C HIS A 9 -9.64 47.94 -8.16
N THR A 10 -10.79 47.31 -8.25
CA THR A 10 -11.14 46.21 -7.35
C THR A 10 -10.94 44.89 -8.06
N PHE A 11 -9.79 44.27 -7.83
CA PHE A 11 -9.58 42.89 -8.25
C PHE A 11 -10.50 41.98 -7.42
N SER A 12 -11.43 41.33 -8.10
CA SER A 12 -12.34 40.37 -7.48
C SER A 12 -11.54 39.14 -6.98
N PRO A 13 -11.74 38.67 -5.72
CA PRO A 13 -11.08 37.49 -5.19
C PRO A 13 -11.37 36.20 -5.96
N TRP A 14 -12.40 36.21 -6.81
CA TRP A 14 -12.83 35.06 -7.63
C TRP A 14 -11.88 34.70 -8.78
N LEU A 15 -11.00 35.59 -9.22
CA LEU A 15 -10.05 35.33 -10.31
C LEU A 15 -8.79 34.57 -9.83
N VAL A 16 -8.51 34.53 -8.54
CA VAL A 16 -7.37 33.80 -8.01
C VAL A 16 -7.73 32.30 -7.82
N THR A 17 -8.99 32.00 -7.48
CA THR A 17 -9.47 30.62 -7.27
C THR A 17 -9.57 29.82 -8.58
N ILE A 18 -9.83 30.49 -9.70
CA ILE A 18 -9.95 29.81 -11.01
C ILE A 18 -8.59 29.39 -11.57
N LYS A 19 -7.49 30.01 -11.18
CA LYS A 19 -6.15 29.62 -11.63
C LYS A 19 -5.61 28.33 -11.02
N HIS A 20 -6.18 27.87 -9.91
CA HIS A 20 -5.79 26.61 -9.26
C HIS A 20 -6.62 25.39 -9.71
N GLN A 21 -7.74 25.59 -10.40
CA GLN A 21 -8.63 24.49 -10.83
C GLN A 21 -8.51 24.10 -12.31
N ILE A 22 -7.65 24.71 -13.09
CA ILE A 22 -7.40 24.30 -14.47
C ILE A 22 -5.92 23.94 -14.63
N LYS A 23 -5.38 23.05 -13.81
CA LYS A 23 -4.46 22.05 -14.33
C LYS A 23 -5.34 21.04 -15.08
N ARG A 24 -5.77 21.34 -16.29
CA ARG A 24 -6.09 20.30 -17.25
C ARG A 24 -4.83 19.43 -17.32
N TYR A 25 -4.87 18.26 -16.64
CA TYR A 25 -4.00 17.18 -17.03
C TYR A 25 -4.30 16.94 -18.51
N VAL A 26 -3.52 17.54 -19.37
CA VAL A 26 -3.35 17.01 -20.72
C VAL A 26 -2.94 15.58 -20.42
N MET A 27 -3.78 14.60 -20.74
CA MET A 27 -3.44 13.19 -20.63
C MET A 27 -2.13 13.04 -21.39
N GLN A 28 -1.03 13.05 -20.65
CA GLN A 28 0.27 12.86 -21.24
C GLN A 28 0.27 11.41 -21.67
N GLN A 29 0.23 11.20 -22.98
CA GLN A 29 0.28 9.87 -23.54
C GLN A 29 1.50 9.17 -22.96
N TYR A 30 1.30 8.01 -22.33
CA TYR A 30 2.41 7.23 -21.81
C TYR A 30 3.36 6.90 -22.97
N PRO A 31 4.68 7.05 -22.79
CA PRO A 31 5.63 7.02 -23.91
C PRO A 31 5.78 5.64 -24.57
N ILE A 32 5.28 4.59 -23.94
CA ILE A 32 5.36 3.22 -24.45
C ILE A 32 3.99 2.74 -24.94
N GLY A 33 3.96 2.13 -26.11
CA GLY A 33 2.76 1.55 -26.70
C GLY A 33 1.94 2.52 -27.54
N THR A 34 0.76 2.08 -27.95
CA THR A 34 -0.20 2.83 -28.75
C THR A 34 -1.52 2.94 -27.99
N PRO A 35 -2.12 4.14 -27.85
CA PRO A 35 -3.39 4.30 -27.14
C PRO A 35 -4.46 3.34 -27.63
N GLY A 36 -5.19 2.72 -26.71
CA GLY A 36 -6.24 1.76 -27.01
C GLY A 36 -5.76 0.36 -27.42
N THR A 37 -4.43 0.11 -27.40
CA THR A 37 -3.86 -1.20 -27.72
C THR A 37 -3.10 -1.73 -26.51
N PRO A 38 -3.51 -2.86 -25.90
CA PRO A 38 -2.78 -3.45 -24.77
C PRO A 38 -1.33 -3.78 -25.12
N TRP A 39 -0.43 -3.68 -24.12
CA TRP A 39 0.98 -4.03 -24.31
C TRP A 39 1.17 -5.52 -24.59
N GLY A 40 1.97 -5.79 -25.63
CA GLY A 40 2.56 -7.10 -25.86
C GLY A 40 3.91 -7.24 -25.12
N ASP A 41 4.63 -8.32 -25.44
CA ASP A 41 5.91 -8.62 -24.79
C ASP A 41 7.00 -7.58 -25.10
N GLU A 42 6.95 -6.97 -26.29
CA GLU A 42 7.90 -5.91 -26.70
C GLU A 42 7.77 -4.67 -25.82
N GLN A 43 6.56 -4.16 -25.61
CA GLN A 43 6.29 -2.98 -24.77
C GLN A 43 6.62 -3.25 -23.30
N LYS A 44 6.32 -4.46 -22.80
CA LYS A 44 6.71 -4.87 -21.44
C LYS A 44 8.22 -4.94 -21.28
N ALA A 45 8.93 -5.46 -22.29
CA ALA A 45 10.39 -5.50 -22.30
C ALA A 45 11.01 -4.08 -22.36
N GLU A 46 10.45 -3.20 -23.17
CA GLU A 46 10.84 -1.79 -23.26
C GLU A 46 10.65 -1.08 -21.91
N TRP A 47 9.46 -1.24 -21.30
CA TRP A 47 9.16 -0.69 -19.97
C TRP A 47 10.15 -1.19 -18.92
N LYS A 48 10.40 -2.50 -18.87
CA LYS A 48 11.36 -3.10 -17.94
C LYS A 48 12.76 -2.56 -18.13
N ALA A 49 13.20 -2.35 -19.38
CA ALA A 49 14.53 -1.84 -19.69
C ALA A 49 14.76 -0.38 -19.22
N GLN A 50 13.68 0.36 -18.97
CA GLN A 50 13.75 1.73 -18.42
C GLN A 50 13.89 1.75 -16.90
N GLN A 51 13.57 0.65 -16.20
CA GLN A 51 13.63 0.61 -14.74
C GLN A 51 15.09 0.62 -14.25
N ARG A 52 15.32 1.31 -13.14
CA ARG A 52 16.65 1.45 -12.53
C ARG A 52 16.56 1.18 -11.03
N VAL A 53 17.60 0.59 -10.49
CA VAL A 53 17.78 0.49 -9.04
C VAL A 53 17.98 1.89 -8.46
N LYS A 54 17.16 2.24 -7.48
CA LYS A 54 17.13 3.57 -6.83
C LYS A 54 17.45 3.48 -5.35
N ARG A 55 17.30 2.28 -4.73
CA ARG A 55 17.63 2.00 -3.33
C ARG A 55 18.00 0.53 -3.16
N SER A 56 18.44 0.15 -1.98
CA SER A 56 18.96 -1.19 -1.70
C SER A 56 18.00 -1.97 -0.79
N TYR A 57 17.44 -3.06 -1.29
CA TYR A 57 16.70 -4.02 -0.46
C TYR A 57 17.62 -4.66 0.59
N GLY A 58 18.87 -4.97 0.20
CA GLY A 58 19.87 -5.54 1.11
C GLY A 58 20.16 -4.64 2.31
N ASP A 59 20.43 -3.35 2.06
CA ASP A 59 20.85 -2.42 3.11
C ASP A 59 19.67 -1.86 3.90
N GLU A 60 18.52 -1.61 3.26
CA GLU A 60 17.38 -0.94 3.88
C GLU A 60 16.37 -1.90 4.50
N VAL A 61 16.37 -3.19 4.10
CA VAL A 61 15.42 -4.18 4.60
C VAL A 61 16.13 -5.39 5.21
N LEU A 62 17.00 -6.09 4.49
CA LEU A 62 17.59 -7.34 4.97
C LEU A 62 18.55 -7.13 6.14
N ALA A 63 19.45 -6.14 6.04
CA ALA A 63 20.42 -5.86 7.09
C ALA A 63 19.73 -5.40 8.39
N PRO A 64 18.78 -4.40 8.37
CA PRO A 64 18.00 -4.09 9.56
C PRO A 64 17.23 -5.29 10.12
N LEU A 65 16.51 -6.02 9.27
CA LEU A 65 15.67 -7.15 9.68
C LEU A 65 16.46 -8.16 10.51
N SER A 66 17.68 -8.52 10.07
CA SER A 66 18.52 -9.51 10.77
C SER A 66 18.93 -9.09 12.19
N SER A 67 18.88 -7.79 12.50
CA SER A 67 19.32 -7.21 13.79
C SER A 67 18.18 -6.88 14.76
N ILE A 68 16.93 -6.83 14.29
CA ILE A 68 15.79 -6.36 15.08
C ILE A 68 14.85 -7.47 15.56
N ILE A 69 15.13 -8.73 15.25
CA ILE A 69 14.26 -9.86 15.63
C ILE A 69 14.23 -10.02 17.15
N PRO A 70 13.06 -9.87 17.79
CA PRO A 70 12.97 -10.00 19.23
C PRO A 70 13.02 -11.46 19.68
N SER A 71 13.32 -11.68 20.97
CA SER A 71 13.27 -13.02 21.58
C SER A 71 11.86 -13.63 21.43
N GLY A 72 11.79 -14.92 21.13
CA GLY A 72 10.55 -15.64 20.84
C GLY A 72 10.15 -15.65 19.36
N PHE A 73 10.87 -14.92 18.51
CA PHE A 73 10.69 -14.89 17.06
C PHE A 73 11.95 -15.30 16.32
N GLN A 74 11.77 -15.62 15.04
CA GLN A 74 12.87 -15.94 14.14
C GLN A 74 12.59 -15.39 12.74
N GLN A 75 13.64 -15.09 12.00
CA GLN A 75 13.57 -14.81 10.57
C GLN A 75 13.47 -16.14 9.81
N LYS A 76 12.48 -16.27 8.95
CA LYS A 76 12.26 -17.45 8.10
C LYS A 76 12.27 -17.02 6.64
N GLN A 77 13.19 -17.58 5.86
CA GLN A 77 13.10 -17.45 4.40
C GLN A 77 11.96 -18.34 3.91
N TYR A 78 10.98 -17.75 3.20
CA TYR A 78 9.84 -18.48 2.67
C TYR A 78 9.91 -18.65 1.13
N GLY A 79 10.86 -17.98 0.50
CA GLY A 79 11.06 -18.08 -0.94
C GLY A 79 12.18 -17.17 -1.44
N ALA A 80 12.26 -17.01 -2.74
CA ALA A 80 13.09 -16.05 -3.43
C ALA A 80 12.48 -15.73 -4.80
N LEU A 81 12.68 -14.50 -5.31
CA LEU A 81 12.13 -14.15 -6.61
C LEU A 81 13.02 -14.69 -7.75
N PRO A 82 12.43 -15.33 -8.77
CA PRO A 82 13.17 -15.99 -9.84
C PRO A 82 13.94 -15.03 -10.75
N TYR A 83 13.75 -13.74 -10.62
CA TYR A 83 14.48 -12.70 -11.35
C TYR A 83 15.97 -12.64 -10.96
N ASN A 84 16.26 -12.87 -9.69
CA ASN A 84 17.58 -13.05 -9.09
C ASN A 84 17.40 -13.54 -7.64
N GLU A 85 17.44 -14.85 -7.45
CA GLU A 85 17.15 -15.47 -6.14
C GLU A 85 18.12 -15.04 -5.04
N ALA A 86 19.40 -14.84 -5.39
CA ALA A 86 20.41 -14.41 -4.45
C ALA A 86 20.21 -12.94 -3.99
N ARG A 87 19.65 -12.11 -4.88
CA ARG A 87 19.39 -10.69 -4.60
C ARG A 87 18.06 -10.47 -3.91
N PHE A 88 17.05 -11.30 -4.21
CA PHE A 88 15.68 -11.12 -3.77
C PHE A 88 15.15 -12.32 -2.97
N PRO A 89 15.83 -12.76 -1.88
CA PRO A 89 15.25 -13.71 -0.95
C PRO A 89 14.06 -13.07 -0.24
N LEU A 90 13.02 -13.86 0.04
CA LEU A 90 11.80 -13.40 0.70
C LEU A 90 11.78 -13.90 2.13
N TYR A 91 11.58 -12.98 3.07
CA TYR A 91 11.63 -13.27 4.50
C TYR A 91 10.35 -12.87 5.23
N ALA A 92 10.00 -13.69 6.21
CA ALA A 92 9.01 -13.40 7.24
C ALA A 92 9.66 -13.47 8.62
N VAL A 93 9.10 -12.70 9.56
CA VAL A 93 9.33 -12.89 11.00
C VAL A 93 8.19 -13.71 11.54
N VAL A 94 8.52 -14.84 12.18
CA VAL A 94 7.55 -15.82 12.67
C VAL A 94 7.85 -16.18 14.12
N PRO A 95 6.86 -16.59 14.94
CA PRO A 95 7.13 -17.15 16.25
C PRO A 95 8.08 -18.36 16.15
N THR A 96 9.00 -18.52 17.10
CA THR A 96 9.87 -19.72 17.16
C THR A 96 9.05 -20.99 17.44
N VAL A 97 7.95 -20.82 18.15
CA VAL A 97 6.95 -21.87 18.43
C VAL A 97 5.57 -21.29 18.19
N VAL A 98 4.79 -21.90 17.30
CA VAL A 98 3.38 -21.56 17.08
C VAL A 98 2.53 -22.26 18.13
N ASP A 99 1.82 -21.50 18.95
CA ASP A 99 0.88 -22.00 19.93
C ASP A 99 -0.54 -22.03 19.32
N LYS A 100 -1.03 -23.22 18.98
CA LYS A 100 -2.36 -23.39 18.34
C LYS A 100 -3.55 -22.97 19.23
N THR A 101 -3.31 -22.65 20.50
CA THR A 101 -4.35 -22.13 21.41
C THR A 101 -4.50 -20.61 21.32
N LYS A 102 -3.53 -19.92 20.71
CA LYS A 102 -3.53 -18.47 20.54
C LYS A 102 -4.07 -18.07 19.17
N PRO A 103 -4.80 -16.95 19.07
CA PRO A 103 -5.20 -16.39 17.80
C PRO A 103 -3.96 -15.99 16.99
N SER A 104 -4.08 -16.06 15.66
CA SER A 104 -2.99 -15.78 14.74
C SER A 104 -3.25 -14.50 13.95
N VAL A 105 -2.20 -13.70 13.78
CA VAL A 105 -2.20 -12.38 13.14
C VAL A 105 -1.17 -12.38 12.03
N LEU A 106 -1.55 -11.87 10.86
CA LEU A 106 -0.65 -11.63 9.72
C LEU A 106 -0.55 -10.13 9.46
N VAL A 107 0.68 -9.64 9.34
CA VAL A 107 1.02 -8.30 8.88
C VAL A 107 1.82 -8.43 7.60
N THR A 108 1.36 -7.79 6.51
CA THR A 108 2.07 -7.74 5.22
C THR A 108 2.39 -6.30 4.87
N GLY A 109 3.58 -6.08 4.31
CA GLY A 109 4.02 -4.78 3.81
C GLY A 109 4.77 -4.91 2.49
N GLY A 110 4.85 -3.83 1.73
CA GLY A 110 5.58 -3.78 0.48
C GLY A 110 5.08 -4.74 -0.60
N VAL A 111 3.77 -5.00 -0.65
CA VAL A 111 3.12 -5.70 -1.78
C VAL A 111 3.33 -4.88 -3.04
N HIS A 112 3.13 -3.58 -2.96
CA HIS A 112 3.71 -2.65 -3.91
C HIS A 112 5.04 -2.14 -3.35
N GLY A 113 6.14 -2.43 -4.03
CA GLY A 113 7.47 -2.13 -3.51
C GLY A 113 7.79 -0.64 -3.36
N TYR A 114 7.12 0.25 -4.12
CA TYR A 114 7.35 1.70 -4.01
C TYR A 114 6.79 2.30 -2.71
N GLU A 115 5.85 1.65 -2.07
CA GLU A 115 5.14 2.10 -0.87
C GLU A 115 6.02 1.92 0.37
N THR A 116 6.82 2.93 0.65
CA THR A 116 7.96 2.85 1.58
C THR A 116 7.53 2.61 3.02
N SER A 117 6.50 3.31 3.51
CA SER A 117 6.09 3.20 4.91
C SER A 117 5.46 1.85 5.25
N GLY A 118 4.88 1.15 4.25
CA GLY A 118 4.42 -0.22 4.45
C GLY A 118 5.55 -1.16 4.85
N VAL A 119 6.72 -1.01 4.22
CA VAL A 119 7.93 -1.78 4.54
C VAL A 119 8.57 -1.29 5.85
N GLN A 120 8.83 0.01 5.96
CA GLN A 120 9.56 0.59 7.10
C GLN A 120 8.71 0.58 8.37
N GLY A 121 7.39 0.75 8.26
CA GLY A 121 6.45 0.61 9.38
C GLY A 121 6.40 -0.82 9.90
N ALA A 122 6.41 -1.83 9.01
CA ALA A 122 6.50 -3.23 9.42
C ALA A 122 7.82 -3.54 10.13
N LEU A 123 8.96 -3.02 9.64
CA LEU A 123 10.26 -3.17 10.32
C LEU A 123 10.26 -2.48 11.68
N LYS A 124 9.70 -1.26 11.77
CA LYS A 124 9.56 -0.53 13.03
C LYS A 124 8.70 -1.29 14.03
N PHE A 125 7.56 -1.84 13.62
CA PHE A 125 6.71 -2.68 14.45
C PHE A 125 7.45 -3.93 14.97
N ILE A 126 8.21 -4.62 14.11
CA ILE A 126 9.02 -5.78 14.52
C ILE A 126 10.00 -5.39 15.64
N LYS A 127 10.67 -4.27 15.46
CA LYS A 127 11.70 -3.79 16.39
C LYS A 127 11.13 -3.36 17.74
N ASP A 128 10.08 -2.55 17.72
CA ASP A 128 9.65 -1.77 18.86
C ASP A 128 8.48 -2.43 19.62
N ASP A 129 7.57 -3.14 18.92
CA ASP A 129 6.27 -3.55 19.47
C ASP A 129 5.99 -5.07 19.43
N LEU A 130 6.52 -5.80 18.43
CA LEU A 130 6.16 -7.21 18.19
C LEU A 130 6.23 -8.10 19.43
N LYS A 131 7.25 -7.88 20.27
CA LYS A 131 7.48 -8.64 21.51
C LYS A 131 6.31 -8.56 22.49
N ASP A 132 5.60 -7.43 22.53
CA ASP A 132 4.56 -7.15 23.50
C ASP A 132 3.28 -7.94 23.19
N TYR A 133 3.17 -8.49 21.98
CA TYR A 133 2.02 -9.30 21.54
C TYR A 133 2.28 -10.82 21.61
N ALA A 134 3.50 -11.24 21.85
CA ALA A 134 3.89 -12.67 21.87
C ALA A 134 3.18 -13.51 22.94
N ALA A 135 2.75 -12.87 24.06
CA ALA A 135 2.03 -13.57 25.11
C ALA A 135 0.61 -14.00 24.67
N ASP A 136 -0.05 -13.19 23.84
CA ASP A 136 -1.47 -13.33 23.54
C ASP A 136 -1.72 -13.85 22.12
N PHE A 137 -0.78 -13.66 21.18
CA PHE A 137 -0.96 -13.93 19.75
C PHE A 137 0.24 -14.67 19.12
N ASN A 138 -0.04 -15.46 18.08
CA ASN A 138 0.97 -15.81 17.08
C ASN A 138 1.01 -14.69 16.04
N VAL A 139 2.06 -13.89 16.00
CA VAL A 139 2.17 -12.79 15.04
C VAL A 139 3.19 -13.15 13.96
N PHE A 140 2.75 -13.10 12.71
CA PHE A 140 3.56 -13.31 11.51
C PHE A 140 3.68 -11.98 10.78
N VAL A 141 4.91 -11.56 10.45
CA VAL A 141 5.16 -10.29 9.75
C VAL A 141 5.98 -10.55 8.49
N VAL A 142 5.46 -10.13 7.35
CA VAL A 142 6.15 -10.14 6.05
C VAL A 142 6.43 -8.69 5.66
N PRO A 143 7.63 -8.15 5.96
CA PRO A 143 7.86 -6.71 5.84
C PRO A 143 8.00 -6.22 4.40
N CYS A 144 8.42 -7.08 3.44
CA CYS A 144 8.60 -6.68 2.05
C CYS A 144 8.28 -7.85 1.10
N VAL A 145 7.11 -7.78 0.46
CA VAL A 145 6.62 -8.80 -0.48
C VAL A 145 7.26 -8.65 -1.85
N SER A 146 7.54 -7.42 -2.29
CA SER A 146 8.03 -7.10 -3.64
C SER A 146 9.39 -6.40 -3.62
N PRO A 147 10.49 -7.12 -3.29
CA PRO A 147 11.81 -6.51 -3.16
C PRO A 147 12.36 -5.89 -4.45
N TRP A 148 12.03 -6.42 -5.64
CA TRP A 148 12.39 -5.76 -6.89
C TRP A 148 11.66 -4.44 -7.07
N GLY A 149 10.37 -4.40 -6.77
CA GLY A 149 9.57 -3.17 -6.77
C GLY A 149 10.09 -2.17 -5.74
N TYR A 150 10.55 -2.65 -4.57
CA TYR A 150 11.20 -1.82 -3.55
C TYR A 150 12.47 -1.15 -4.09
N GLU A 151 13.38 -1.92 -4.69
CA GLU A 151 14.64 -1.37 -5.22
C GLU A 151 14.45 -0.41 -6.38
N THR A 152 13.47 -0.66 -7.24
CA THR A 152 13.22 0.16 -8.42
C THR A 152 12.22 1.28 -8.18
N ILE A 153 11.63 1.35 -6.99
CA ILE A 153 10.52 2.24 -6.61
C ILE A 153 9.40 2.08 -7.65
N ASN A 154 8.84 0.87 -7.69
CA ASN A 154 7.86 0.49 -8.69
C ASN A 154 6.66 -0.24 -8.08
N ARG A 155 5.48 -0.01 -8.68
CA ARG A 155 4.25 -0.69 -8.33
C ARG A 155 4.24 -2.14 -8.84
N TRP A 156 4.69 -2.35 -10.06
CA TRP A 156 4.68 -3.63 -10.74
C TRP A 156 5.97 -4.41 -10.53
N ASN A 157 5.91 -5.70 -10.82
CA ASN A 157 7.07 -6.55 -10.93
C ASN A 157 7.73 -6.42 -12.32
N PRO A 158 8.91 -7.03 -12.58
CA PRO A 158 9.61 -6.91 -13.87
C PRO A 158 8.88 -7.53 -15.08
N MET A 159 7.73 -8.17 -14.87
CA MET A 159 6.85 -8.65 -15.93
C MET A 159 5.67 -7.70 -16.20
N ALA A 160 5.71 -6.49 -15.66
CA ALA A 160 4.63 -5.50 -15.69
C ALA A 160 3.31 -6.03 -15.09
N LEU A 161 3.39 -6.95 -14.12
CA LEU A 161 2.26 -7.46 -13.36
C LEU A 161 2.13 -6.69 -12.05
N ASP A 162 0.89 -6.38 -11.67
CA ASP A 162 0.58 -5.81 -10.36
C ASP A 162 0.44 -6.95 -9.34
N PRO A 163 1.36 -7.06 -8.35
CA PRO A 163 1.26 -8.11 -7.34
C PRO A 163 -0.06 -8.05 -6.55
N ASN A 164 -0.57 -6.83 -6.28
CA ASN A 164 -1.82 -6.63 -5.56
C ASN A 164 -3.09 -6.77 -6.45
N ARG A 165 -2.96 -7.39 -7.61
CA ARG A 165 -4.03 -7.88 -8.47
C ARG A 165 -3.79 -9.33 -8.88
N SER A 166 -2.94 -10.03 -8.12
CA SER A 166 -2.42 -11.33 -8.50
C SER A 166 -2.52 -12.39 -7.41
N PHE A 167 -3.33 -12.15 -6.36
CA PHE A 167 -3.56 -13.12 -5.28
C PHE A 167 -4.68 -14.11 -5.65
N TYR A 168 -4.37 -15.01 -6.59
CA TYR A 168 -5.25 -16.10 -7.04
C TYR A 168 -4.44 -17.35 -7.39
N ALA A 169 -5.12 -18.51 -7.45
CA ALA A 169 -4.47 -19.79 -7.73
C ALA A 169 -3.73 -19.77 -9.08
N ASN A 170 -2.51 -20.33 -9.10
CA ASN A 170 -1.62 -20.33 -10.25
C ASN A 170 -1.24 -18.92 -10.77
N SER A 171 -1.12 -17.97 -9.85
CA SER A 171 -0.70 -16.61 -10.16
C SER A 171 0.63 -16.58 -10.92
N PRO A 172 0.73 -15.78 -12.01
CA PRO A 172 2.00 -15.57 -12.72
C PRO A 172 2.94 -14.60 -11.98
N ALA A 173 2.46 -13.88 -10.96
CA ALA A 173 3.28 -13.00 -10.13
C ALA A 173 3.94 -13.80 -9.00
N PRO A 174 5.26 -14.01 -9.05
CA PRO A 174 5.94 -14.85 -8.06
C PRO A 174 5.88 -14.30 -6.64
N GLU A 175 5.79 -12.98 -6.48
CA GLU A 175 5.58 -12.31 -5.20
C GLU A 175 4.31 -12.83 -4.52
N SER A 176 3.19 -12.77 -5.23
CA SER A 176 1.87 -13.16 -4.72
C SER A 176 1.78 -14.69 -4.56
N ALA A 177 2.30 -15.45 -5.54
CA ALA A 177 2.28 -16.91 -5.47
C ALA A 177 3.06 -17.46 -4.28
N GLN A 178 4.27 -16.93 -4.01
CA GLN A 178 5.10 -17.38 -2.90
C GLN A 178 4.53 -16.94 -1.55
N LEU A 179 3.95 -15.74 -1.45
CA LEU A 179 3.29 -15.29 -0.22
C LEU A 179 2.07 -16.17 0.09
N MET A 180 1.21 -16.48 -0.89
CA MET A 180 0.07 -17.38 -0.67
C MET A 180 0.52 -18.77 -0.20
N SER A 181 1.54 -19.35 -0.86
CA SER A 181 2.10 -20.65 -0.47
C SER A 181 2.69 -20.63 0.94
N PHE A 182 3.36 -19.54 1.31
CA PHE A 182 3.88 -19.34 2.66
C PHE A 182 2.74 -19.30 3.69
N VAL A 183 1.71 -18.49 3.45
CA VAL A 183 0.57 -18.36 4.37
C VAL A 183 -0.16 -19.69 4.53
N GLU A 184 -0.38 -20.43 3.46
CA GLU A 184 -0.96 -21.78 3.51
C GLU A 184 -0.09 -22.74 4.35
N SER A 185 1.24 -22.63 4.24
CA SER A 185 2.19 -23.47 4.98
C SER A 185 2.23 -23.21 6.50
N LEU A 186 1.63 -22.12 6.99
CA LEU A 186 1.58 -21.81 8.42
C LEU A 186 0.67 -22.77 9.18
N ASP A 187 -0.32 -23.38 8.51
CA ASP A 187 -1.30 -24.31 9.11
C ASP A 187 -1.96 -23.73 10.37
N VAL A 188 -2.42 -22.47 10.26
CA VAL A 188 -3.14 -21.74 11.31
C VAL A 188 -4.36 -21.02 10.76
N ASP A 189 -5.39 -20.87 11.59
CA ASP A 189 -6.51 -20.00 11.30
C ASP A 189 -6.12 -18.54 11.66
N LEU A 190 -6.07 -17.68 10.64
CA LEU A 190 -5.78 -16.26 10.84
C LEU A 190 -7.04 -15.54 11.35
N LEU A 191 -6.92 -14.87 12.49
CA LEU A 191 -7.98 -14.00 13.03
C LEU A 191 -7.92 -12.61 12.38
N LEU A 192 -6.71 -12.10 12.16
CA LEU A 192 -6.44 -10.77 11.60
C LEU A 192 -5.45 -10.85 10.43
N HIS A 193 -5.74 -10.11 9.37
CA HIS A 193 -4.77 -9.76 8.34
C HIS A 193 -4.79 -8.25 8.11
N ILE A 194 -3.66 -7.58 8.36
CA ILE A 194 -3.44 -6.17 8.04
C ILE A 194 -2.37 -6.05 6.96
N ASP A 195 -2.72 -5.33 5.88
CA ASP A 195 -1.88 -5.15 4.69
C ASP A 195 -1.53 -3.67 4.54
N LEU A 196 -0.23 -3.34 4.54
CA LEU A 196 0.28 -1.99 4.69
C LEU A 196 0.61 -1.38 3.33
N HIS A 197 -0.09 -0.31 2.96
CA HIS A 197 0.03 0.40 1.68
C HIS A 197 0.17 1.92 1.83
N GLU A 198 0.43 2.55 0.70
CA GLU A 198 0.42 4.01 0.50
C GLU A 198 -0.37 4.37 -0.76
N THR A 199 -1.02 5.53 -0.74
CA THR A 199 -1.48 6.22 -1.96
C THR A 199 -0.57 7.42 -2.17
N THR A 200 0.02 7.58 -3.35
CA THR A 200 1.05 8.58 -3.61
C THR A 200 0.76 9.41 -4.86
N ASP A 201 1.40 10.56 -5.01
CA ASP A 201 1.31 11.37 -6.24
C ASP A 201 1.84 10.63 -7.47
N THR A 202 2.75 9.65 -7.26
CA THR A 202 3.24 8.79 -8.34
C THR A 202 2.17 7.88 -8.93
N ASP A 203 1.07 7.62 -8.21
CA ASP A 203 -0.08 6.93 -8.79
C ASP A 203 -0.64 7.68 -9.99
N ASN A 204 -0.71 9.02 -9.93
CA ASN A 204 -1.19 9.84 -11.04
C ASN A 204 -0.12 10.17 -12.06
N SER A 205 1.12 10.42 -11.64
CA SER A 205 2.17 10.86 -12.54
C SER A 205 2.81 9.72 -13.33
N GLU A 206 2.74 8.47 -12.83
CA GLU A 206 3.42 7.31 -13.42
C GLU A 206 2.48 6.10 -13.57
N PHE A 207 1.89 5.60 -12.46
CA PHE A 207 1.30 4.26 -12.47
C PHE A 207 -0.05 4.16 -13.17
N ARG A 208 -0.96 5.12 -12.99
CA ARG A 208 -2.26 5.13 -13.68
C ARG A 208 -2.11 5.38 -15.17
N PRO A 209 -1.24 6.31 -15.65
CA PRO A 209 -0.94 6.43 -17.07
C PRO A 209 -0.32 5.15 -17.66
N ALA A 210 0.63 4.54 -16.96
CA ALA A 210 1.24 3.27 -17.38
C ALA A 210 0.20 2.13 -17.43
N LEU A 211 -0.69 2.04 -16.44
CA LEU A 211 -1.77 1.06 -16.38
C LEU A 211 -2.73 1.21 -17.57
N ALA A 212 -3.16 2.45 -17.84
CA ALA A 212 -4.02 2.76 -18.98
C ALA A 212 -3.38 2.34 -20.32
N ALA A 213 -2.09 2.64 -20.48
CA ALA A 213 -1.34 2.26 -21.67
C ALA A 213 -1.14 0.72 -21.75
N ARG A 214 -0.76 0.07 -20.64
CA ARG A 214 -0.55 -1.37 -20.58
C ARG A 214 -1.82 -2.15 -20.96
N ASP A 215 -2.96 -1.72 -20.45
CA ASP A 215 -4.22 -2.43 -20.62
C ASP A 215 -5.03 -1.93 -21.83
N GLY A 216 -4.56 -0.88 -22.51
CA GLY A 216 -5.23 -0.28 -23.68
C GLY A 216 -6.57 0.36 -23.36
N VAL A 217 -6.73 0.90 -22.15
CA VAL A 217 -7.97 1.50 -21.65
C VAL A 217 -7.79 2.95 -21.25
N SER A 218 -8.89 3.70 -21.08
CA SER A 218 -8.87 4.99 -20.41
C SER A 218 -8.93 4.81 -18.89
N HIS A 219 -8.39 5.77 -18.16
CA HIS A 219 -8.48 5.83 -16.70
C HIS A 219 -9.11 7.15 -16.29
N ASP A 220 -10.22 7.08 -15.55
CA ASP A 220 -11.04 8.26 -15.25
C ASP A 220 -10.91 8.76 -13.81
N ASN A 221 -10.36 7.93 -12.90
CA ASN A 221 -10.18 8.31 -11.49
C ASN A 221 -8.76 8.82 -11.25
N TRP A 222 -8.63 10.13 -11.02
CA TRP A 222 -7.38 10.84 -10.74
C TRP A 222 -7.34 11.41 -9.32
N ASN A 223 -8.29 11.02 -8.47
CA ASN A 223 -8.32 11.45 -7.08
C ASN A 223 -7.16 10.82 -6.30
N ILE A 224 -6.40 11.64 -5.58
CA ILE A 224 -5.43 11.26 -4.55
C ILE A 224 -5.91 11.90 -3.25
N PRO A 225 -6.40 11.10 -2.29
CA PRO A 225 -6.88 11.63 -1.01
C PRO A 225 -5.69 12.07 -0.14
N ASP A 226 -5.72 13.30 0.38
CA ASP A 226 -4.70 13.80 1.30
C ASP A 226 -5.00 13.32 2.72
N GLY A 227 -4.31 12.27 3.15
CA GLY A 227 -4.39 11.71 4.48
C GLY A 227 -4.48 10.19 4.53
N PHE A 228 -4.55 9.68 5.75
CA PHE A 228 -4.66 8.25 6.01
C PHE A 228 -6.10 7.75 5.83
N TYR A 229 -6.27 6.59 5.24
CA TYR A 229 -7.56 5.89 5.22
C TYR A 229 -7.36 4.37 5.26
N THR A 230 -8.44 3.62 5.49
CA THR A 230 -8.43 2.16 5.45
C THR A 230 -9.37 1.63 4.37
N VAL A 231 -9.01 0.48 3.81
CA VAL A 231 -9.86 -0.28 2.90
C VAL A 231 -10.29 -1.55 3.60
N ALA A 232 -11.57 -1.62 3.96
CA ALA A 232 -12.20 -2.81 4.53
C ALA A 232 -12.52 -3.84 3.44
N ASN A 233 -12.84 -5.07 3.85
CA ASN A 233 -13.36 -6.08 2.95
C ASN A 233 -14.89 -5.96 2.88
N SER A 234 -15.47 -5.67 1.72
CA SER A 234 -16.90 -5.47 1.55
C SER A 234 -17.75 -6.69 1.94
N ALA A 235 -17.19 -7.91 1.83
CA ALA A 235 -17.87 -9.13 2.27
C ALA A 235 -18.01 -9.22 3.81
N ASN A 236 -17.13 -8.56 4.57
CA ASN A 236 -17.14 -8.52 6.03
C ASN A 236 -16.41 -7.27 6.53
N PRO A 237 -17.04 -6.08 6.51
CA PRO A 237 -16.36 -4.80 6.73
C PRO A 237 -15.82 -4.57 8.14
N GLN A 238 -16.46 -5.16 9.17
CA GLN A 238 -16.03 -4.99 10.56
C GLN A 238 -15.84 -3.52 10.96
N LEU A 239 -16.83 -2.66 10.72
CA LEU A 239 -16.70 -1.20 10.82
C LEU A 239 -16.24 -0.71 12.20
N ALA A 240 -16.59 -1.40 13.30
CA ALA A 240 -16.09 -1.06 14.64
C ALA A 240 -14.57 -1.26 14.76
N PHE A 241 -14.03 -2.32 14.12
CA PHE A 241 -12.62 -2.59 14.03
C PHE A 241 -11.91 -1.52 13.17
N GLN A 242 -12.43 -1.19 11.99
CA GLN A 242 -11.88 -0.15 11.14
C GLN A 242 -11.83 1.20 11.88
N LYS A 243 -12.91 1.53 12.59
CA LYS A 243 -12.98 2.75 13.38
C LYS A 243 -11.90 2.79 14.46
N ALA A 244 -11.63 1.70 15.15
CA ALA A 244 -10.58 1.63 16.16
C ALA A 244 -9.19 1.91 15.55
N VAL A 245 -8.91 1.40 14.35
CA VAL A 245 -7.68 1.69 13.60
C VAL A 245 -7.61 3.17 13.24
N ILE A 246 -8.67 3.74 12.64
CA ILE A 246 -8.73 5.15 12.26
C ILE A 246 -8.54 6.07 13.48
N ASP A 247 -9.22 5.80 14.60
CA ASP A 247 -9.12 6.61 15.83
C ASP A 247 -7.69 6.57 16.42
N ALA A 248 -6.98 5.47 16.28
CA ALA A 248 -5.59 5.36 16.70
C ALA A 248 -4.65 6.18 15.80
N VAL A 249 -4.79 6.02 14.49
CA VAL A 249 -3.95 6.72 13.51
C VAL A 249 -4.20 8.25 13.53
N ARG A 250 -5.43 8.68 13.79
CA ARG A 250 -5.78 10.12 13.95
C ARG A 250 -4.94 10.83 15.00
N ARG A 251 -4.37 10.12 15.97
CA ARG A 251 -3.45 10.70 16.97
C ARG A 251 -2.03 10.88 16.45
N VAL A 252 -1.72 10.34 15.27
CA VAL A 252 -0.39 10.37 14.63
C VAL A 252 -0.40 11.27 13.40
N THR A 253 -1.42 11.10 12.53
CA THR A 253 -1.56 11.86 11.29
C THR A 253 -3.03 12.16 11.00
N HIS A 254 -3.28 13.05 10.04
CA HIS A 254 -4.63 13.38 9.60
C HIS A 254 -5.27 12.24 8.80
N ILE A 255 -6.59 12.17 8.86
CA ILE A 255 -7.39 11.21 8.12
C ILE A 255 -7.90 11.85 6.84
N ALA A 256 -7.84 11.12 5.74
CA ALA A 256 -8.27 11.56 4.44
C ALA A 256 -9.75 11.98 4.45
N PRO A 257 -10.08 13.22 4.10
CA PRO A 257 -11.47 13.63 3.95
C PRO A 257 -12.07 13.06 2.67
N PRO A 258 -13.38 12.83 2.61
CA PRO A 258 -14.06 12.54 1.36
C PRO A 258 -13.98 13.74 0.40
N ASP A 259 -14.03 13.47 -0.89
CA ASP A 259 -14.18 14.47 -1.93
C ASP A 259 -15.59 15.11 -1.93
N GLU A 260 -15.85 16.03 -2.85
CA GLU A 260 -17.15 16.71 -3.01
C GLU A 260 -18.33 15.77 -3.30
N ASN A 261 -18.05 14.55 -3.73
CA ASN A 261 -19.05 13.50 -4.01
C ASN A 261 -19.17 12.48 -2.85
N GLY A 262 -18.52 12.74 -1.71
CA GLY A 262 -18.52 11.82 -0.57
C GLY A 262 -17.65 10.58 -0.77
N LYS A 263 -16.62 10.63 -1.63
CA LYS A 263 -15.77 9.51 -2.01
C LYS A 263 -14.32 9.72 -1.58
N ILE A 264 -13.64 8.61 -1.28
CA ILE A 264 -12.18 8.55 -1.14
C ILE A 264 -11.67 7.66 -2.29
N ILE A 265 -10.75 8.18 -3.09
CA ILE A 265 -10.18 7.47 -4.26
C ILE A 265 -11.25 6.87 -5.21
N GLY A 266 -12.41 7.51 -5.30
CA GLY A 266 -13.53 7.10 -6.15
C GLY A 266 -14.48 6.07 -5.54
N ALA A 267 -14.21 5.56 -4.33
CA ALA A 267 -15.10 4.66 -3.59
C ALA A 267 -15.95 5.42 -2.57
N ASP A 268 -17.16 4.94 -2.33
CA ASP A 268 -18.06 5.51 -1.33
C ASP A 268 -17.46 5.32 0.09
N VAL A 269 -17.60 6.34 0.94
CA VAL A 269 -17.12 6.31 2.32
C VAL A 269 -18.15 5.64 3.21
N GLU A 270 -17.78 4.52 3.83
CA GLU A 270 -18.63 3.76 4.76
C GLU A 270 -18.66 4.35 6.16
N SER A 271 -17.53 4.89 6.59
CA SER A 271 -17.37 5.71 7.80
C SER A 271 -16.12 6.57 7.63
N ASP A 272 -15.91 7.52 8.54
CA ASP A 272 -14.80 8.47 8.47
C ASP A 272 -13.45 7.77 8.20
N GLY A 273 -12.83 8.07 7.06
CA GLY A 273 -11.58 7.45 6.61
C GLY A 273 -11.66 5.95 6.24
N VAL A 274 -12.85 5.40 6.01
CA VAL A 274 -13.03 3.97 5.69
C VAL A 274 -13.81 3.81 4.38
N ILE A 275 -13.23 3.08 3.44
CA ILE A 275 -13.88 2.60 2.23
C ILE A 275 -13.90 1.08 2.19
N CYS A 276 -14.66 0.48 1.27
CA CYS A 276 -14.74 -0.96 1.11
C CYS A 276 -14.41 -1.40 -0.31
N TYR A 277 -13.66 -2.52 -0.43
CA TYR A 277 -13.49 -3.24 -1.69
C TYR A 277 -13.85 -4.72 -1.52
N ASP A 278 -14.35 -5.35 -2.57
CA ASP A 278 -14.37 -6.82 -2.66
C ASP A 278 -12.92 -7.31 -2.91
N LYS A 279 -12.20 -7.49 -1.80
CA LYS A 279 -10.78 -7.81 -1.84
C LYS A 279 -10.51 -9.13 -2.55
N LYS A 280 -11.41 -10.10 -2.45
CA LYS A 280 -11.27 -11.41 -3.08
C LYS A 280 -11.54 -11.34 -4.58
N ALA A 281 -12.60 -10.67 -5.00
CA ALA A 281 -12.93 -10.50 -6.42
C ALA A 281 -11.88 -9.67 -7.17
N LEU A 282 -11.20 -8.74 -6.47
CA LEU A 282 -10.13 -7.91 -7.01
C LEU A 282 -8.73 -8.55 -6.89
N PHE A 283 -8.63 -9.76 -6.36
CA PHE A 283 -7.37 -10.48 -6.16
C PHE A 283 -6.32 -9.69 -5.36
N LEU A 284 -6.78 -8.97 -4.32
CA LEU A 284 -5.91 -8.18 -3.45
C LEU A 284 -5.25 -9.07 -2.38
N CYS A 285 -4.08 -8.63 -1.88
CA CYS A 285 -3.39 -9.29 -0.77
C CYS A 285 -4.29 -9.49 0.43
N GLY A 286 -5.00 -8.46 0.87
CA GLY A 286 -5.98 -8.58 1.96
C GLY A 286 -7.16 -9.52 1.67
N GLY A 287 -7.34 -9.99 0.43
CA GLY A 287 -8.36 -10.98 0.03
C GLY A 287 -7.87 -12.41 0.00
N MET A 288 -6.57 -12.67 0.18
CA MET A 288 -5.99 -14.01 0.08
C MET A 288 -6.26 -14.89 1.30
N THR A 289 -6.60 -14.28 2.44
CA THR A 289 -6.87 -14.99 3.70
C THR A 289 -8.37 -15.05 4.00
N ASN A 290 -8.76 -16.00 4.88
CA ASN A 290 -10.11 -16.07 5.42
C ASN A 290 -10.19 -15.42 6.83
N ALA A 291 -9.28 -14.51 7.17
CA ALA A 291 -9.26 -13.81 8.44
C ALA A 291 -10.59 -13.07 8.69
N ASN A 292 -11.08 -13.12 9.93
CA ASN A 292 -12.34 -12.46 10.30
C ASN A 292 -12.19 -10.91 10.28
N PHE A 293 -11.01 -10.42 10.65
CA PHE A 293 -10.68 -9.01 10.63
C PHE A 293 -9.64 -8.76 9.52
N VAL A 294 -10.00 -7.92 8.54
CA VAL A 294 -9.10 -7.57 7.43
C VAL A 294 -9.14 -6.08 7.22
N THR A 295 -7.97 -5.46 7.11
CA THR A 295 -7.84 -4.07 6.69
C THR A 295 -6.64 -3.90 5.78
N THR A 296 -6.72 -2.98 4.84
CA THR A 296 -5.56 -2.40 4.14
C THR A 296 -5.43 -0.97 4.60
N THR A 297 -4.24 -0.59 5.02
CA THR A 297 -3.93 0.81 5.35
C THR A 297 -3.45 1.54 4.11
N GLU A 298 -3.78 2.82 4.02
CA GLU A 298 -3.32 3.70 2.95
C GLU A 298 -2.81 5.00 3.59
N VAL A 299 -1.51 5.19 3.57
CA VAL A 299 -0.87 6.42 4.04
C VAL A 299 -0.60 7.32 2.84
N TYR A 300 -0.67 8.64 3.00
CA TYR A 300 -0.31 9.60 1.95
C TYR A 300 1.00 10.32 2.31
N PRO A 301 2.15 9.88 1.75
CA PRO A 301 3.47 10.44 2.11
C PRO A 301 3.77 11.79 1.48
N ASP A 302 3.05 12.17 0.41
CA ASP A 302 3.28 13.42 -0.34
C ASP A 302 2.51 14.63 0.24
N SER A 303 1.82 14.45 1.38
CA SER A 303 1.19 15.54 2.12
C SER A 303 2.23 16.52 2.69
N GLU A 304 1.93 17.80 2.66
CA GLU A 304 2.73 18.84 3.36
C GLU A 304 2.81 18.60 4.87
N ASN A 305 1.87 17.82 5.44
CA ASN A 305 1.76 17.51 6.86
C ASN A 305 2.36 16.13 7.22
N ALA A 306 2.97 15.43 6.26
CA ALA A 306 3.57 14.12 6.47
C ALA A 306 5.10 14.18 6.37
N THR A 307 5.76 13.34 7.18
CA THR A 307 7.18 12.99 7.02
C THR A 307 7.30 11.48 6.94
N PRO A 308 8.42 10.92 6.45
CA PRO A 308 8.63 9.47 6.45
C PRO A 308 8.40 8.83 7.84
N GLU A 309 8.83 9.50 8.91
CA GLU A 309 8.63 9.04 10.29
C GLU A 309 7.16 9.00 10.67
N ILE A 310 6.39 10.06 10.36
CA ILE A 310 4.95 10.11 10.60
C ILE A 310 4.24 8.99 9.84
N CYS A 311 4.62 8.74 8.58
CA CYS A 311 4.05 7.67 7.78
C CYS A 311 4.33 6.29 8.41
N ASN A 312 5.56 6.04 8.85
CA ASN A 312 5.95 4.81 9.53
C ASN A 312 5.19 4.65 10.85
N ASP A 313 5.06 5.71 11.64
CA ASP A 313 4.34 5.72 12.91
C ASP A 313 2.84 5.51 12.73
N ALA A 314 2.25 6.00 11.64
CA ALA A 314 0.87 5.74 11.27
C ALA A 314 0.63 4.25 10.97
N GLN A 315 1.54 3.59 10.24
CA GLN A 315 1.48 2.15 10.01
C GLN A 315 1.58 1.36 11.33
N VAL A 316 2.53 1.72 12.20
CA VAL A 316 2.68 1.08 13.53
C VAL A 316 1.44 1.29 14.38
N ALA A 317 0.88 2.50 14.42
CA ALA A 317 -0.35 2.80 15.16
C ALA A 317 -1.54 1.96 14.65
N ALA A 318 -1.63 1.77 13.33
CA ALA A 318 -2.65 0.93 12.72
C ALA A 318 -2.50 -0.54 13.12
N ILE A 319 -1.28 -1.10 13.06
CA ILE A 319 -1.01 -2.50 13.47
C ILE A 319 -1.37 -2.69 14.95
N ARG A 320 -0.89 -1.80 15.82
CA ARG A 320 -1.17 -1.86 17.27
C ARG A 320 -2.66 -1.83 17.55
N ALA A 321 -3.37 -0.85 16.98
CA ALA A 321 -4.81 -0.72 17.20
C ALA A 321 -5.59 -1.93 16.67
N ALA A 322 -5.17 -2.50 15.53
CA ALA A 322 -5.77 -3.68 14.95
C ALA A 322 -5.64 -4.91 15.89
N ILE A 323 -4.45 -5.11 16.49
CA ILE A 323 -4.23 -6.23 17.41
C ILE A 323 -4.89 -5.97 18.78
N ASP A 324 -4.79 -4.74 19.31
CA ASP A 324 -5.36 -4.38 20.60
C ASP A 324 -6.89 -4.45 20.61
N PHE A 325 -7.55 -4.24 19.46
CA PHE A 325 -9.00 -4.44 19.31
C PHE A 325 -9.43 -5.90 19.56
N LEU A 326 -8.50 -6.84 19.44
CA LEU A 326 -8.78 -8.29 19.57
C LEU A 326 -8.47 -8.84 20.97
N LYS A 327 -7.91 -8.04 21.87
CA LYS A 327 -7.70 -8.38 23.28
C LYS A 327 -9.00 -8.26 24.08
#